data_680579a508c577f8235eface85453d45
#
_entry.id   680579a508c577f8235eface85453d45
#
_cell.length_a   1.000
_cell.length_b   1.000
_cell.length_c   1.000
_cell.angle_alpha   90.00
_cell.angle_beta   90.00
_cell.angle_gamma   90.00
#
_symmetry.space_group_name_H-M   'P 1'
#
loop_
_entity.id
_entity.type
_entity.pdbx_description
1 polymer ?
#
loop_
_entity_poly.entity_id
_entity_poly.type
_entity_poly.pdbx_seq_one_letter_code
_entity_poly.pdbx_strand_id
1 'polypeptide(L)'
;VAGPGLLTIERFVTPIRTDDRVSAAPSRRGGPGRSAPGSRPFPPIRSHLTSTMSLRIHNTLTRSVEAFEPLDPANVRMYVCGMTVYDYCHLGHARSMVAFDVVQRWLRVSGYGLTYVRNITDIDDKIIKRAAENGETIRSLTDRMIDALHEDADALGIARPDHEPRATEHVPQMLRLIGLLQDKGLAYRAEGDGEGGDMNYAVRRFAGYGKLSGKSLDDLQAGERVAVADGKQDPLDFVLWKSAKAGEPDDAKWDSPFGTGRPGWHIECSAMACELLGETFDIHGGGADLQFPHHENEIAQSEGAHGQPLARYWLHNGFINVDNEKMSKSLGNFFTIRDVLKAYEPEVVRFFVVRSHYRSPLNYSDVHLDDAKASLKRLYTALSLVNQTPAADTAAIDWSHPVAARFKAAMDEDFGTPDAVAVLFDLASELNRSRNAADAQLLKALGACLGLLQDDPQTFLQAGAGLSEAEIRQQIDARAAAKASKNYAEADRIRQALLAQGIALKDSPTGTTWESV
;
A
#
# COMPACT_ATOMS: atom_id res chain seq x y z
N VAL A 1 22.65 49.80 37.07
CA VAL A 1 21.53 50.69 37.19
C VAL A 1 20.24 49.87 37.09
N ALA A 2 19.58 49.77 38.29
CA ALA A 2 18.16 49.49 38.53
C ALA A 2 17.45 48.29 37.86
N GLY A 3 17.15 47.27 38.66
CA GLY A 3 15.84 46.57 38.63
C GLY A 3 14.80 47.41 39.40
N PRO A 4 13.63 46.94 39.82
CA PRO A 4 13.06 45.58 39.94
C PRO A 4 11.54 45.50 39.57
N GLY A 5 10.91 44.35 39.75
CA GLY A 5 9.45 44.23 39.78
C GLY A 5 8.94 42.81 39.92
N LEU A 6 8.97 42.26 41.12
CA LEU A 6 8.15 41.10 41.52
C LEU A 6 6.67 41.49 41.55
N LEU A 7 5.79 40.64 41.03
CA LEU A 7 4.38 40.58 41.43
C LEU A 7 3.97 39.13 41.67
N THR A 8 3.77 38.84 42.95
CA THR A 8 3.17 37.65 43.55
C THR A 8 1.66 37.69 43.32
N ILE A 9 1.05 36.59 42.88
CA ILE A 9 -0.38 36.36 43.06
C ILE A 9 -0.62 34.99 43.68
N GLU A 10 -1.39 35.04 44.75
CA GLU A 10 -1.69 34.01 45.71
C GLU A 10 -2.61 32.90 45.21
N ARG A 11 -2.49 31.77 45.92
CA ARG A 11 -3.31 30.57 45.88
C ARG A 11 -4.77 30.84 46.25
N PHE A 12 -5.70 30.21 45.56
CA PHE A 12 -6.97 29.78 46.15
C PHE A 12 -7.16 28.28 45.90
N VAL A 13 -7.07 27.55 46.99
CA VAL A 13 -7.47 26.14 47.12
C VAL A 13 -8.85 26.12 47.77
N THR A 14 -9.82 25.46 47.15
CA THR A 14 -11.05 25.07 47.84
C THR A 14 -11.38 23.62 47.51
N PRO A 15 -11.65 22.75 48.51
CA PRO A 15 -11.87 21.33 48.30
C PRO A 15 -13.34 21.03 48.01
N ILE A 16 -13.60 20.10 47.09
CA ILE A 16 -14.95 19.54 46.88
C ILE A 16 -15.02 18.15 47.50
N ARG A 17 -16.03 18.01 48.35
CA ARG A 17 -16.43 16.83 49.11
C ARG A 17 -16.91 15.72 48.21
N THR A 18 -16.57 14.50 48.59
CA THR A 18 -17.19 13.23 48.22
C THR A 18 -18.60 13.15 48.78
N ASP A 19 -19.58 12.78 47.95
CA ASP A 19 -20.82 12.16 48.43
C ASP A 19 -21.28 11.09 47.42
N ASP A 20 -21.29 9.87 47.89
CA ASP A 20 -21.92 8.71 47.27
C ASP A 20 -23.43 8.87 47.25
N ARG A 21 -24.09 8.64 46.09
CA ARG A 21 -25.39 7.94 46.03
C ARG A 21 -25.70 7.43 44.65
N VAL A 22 -25.85 6.13 44.55
CA VAL A 22 -26.44 5.33 43.50
C VAL A 22 -27.88 5.77 43.24
N SER A 23 -28.21 6.02 41.97
CA SER A 23 -29.59 5.93 41.48
C SER A 23 -29.65 5.58 40.02
N ALA A 24 -30.25 4.43 39.73
CA ALA A 24 -30.52 3.91 38.38
C ALA A 24 -31.83 4.50 37.88
N ALA A 25 -31.87 4.91 36.56
CA ALA A 25 -33.00 4.84 35.63
C ALA A 25 -32.79 5.79 34.43
N PRO A 26 -33.54 5.66 33.31
CA PRO A 26 -33.71 4.55 32.39
C PRO A 26 -33.23 4.90 30.95
N SER A 27 -33.05 3.87 30.13
CA SER A 27 -32.70 3.91 28.73
C SER A 27 -33.59 4.84 27.88
N ARG A 28 -32.99 5.81 27.19
CA ARG A 28 -33.60 6.50 26.05
C ARG A 28 -33.02 5.92 24.74
N ARG A 29 -33.96 5.47 23.90
CA ARG A 29 -33.70 4.95 22.55
C ARG A 29 -32.96 5.99 21.70
N GLY A 30 -31.86 5.56 21.10
CA GLY A 30 -31.08 6.35 20.17
C GLY A 30 -31.79 6.47 18.82
N GLY A 31 -31.73 7.65 18.25
CA GLY A 31 -32.08 7.90 16.86
C GLY A 31 -30.95 7.41 15.92
N PRO A 32 -31.22 7.22 14.63
CA PRO A 32 -30.30 6.56 13.72
C PRO A 32 -29.08 7.44 13.42
N GLY A 33 -27.92 6.98 13.87
CA GLY A 33 -26.62 7.52 13.45
C GLY A 33 -26.41 7.25 11.95
N ARG A 34 -25.97 8.25 11.22
CA ARG A 34 -25.54 8.11 9.84
C ARG A 34 -24.30 7.20 9.81
N SER A 35 -24.48 5.98 9.30
CA SER A 35 -23.40 5.08 8.99
C SER A 35 -22.60 5.62 7.79
N ALA A 36 -21.27 5.66 7.93
CA ALA A 36 -20.34 5.79 6.83
C ALA A 36 -20.61 4.68 5.78
N PRO A 37 -20.31 4.89 4.49
CA PRO A 37 -20.52 3.88 3.47
C PRO A 37 -19.57 2.69 3.74
N GLY A 38 -20.07 1.69 4.45
CA GLY A 38 -19.39 0.44 4.70
C GLY A 38 -19.21 -0.34 3.40
N SER A 39 -17.99 -0.79 3.15
CA SER A 39 -17.68 -1.82 2.17
C SER A 39 -18.64 -3.01 2.34
N ARG A 40 -19.45 -3.28 1.33
CA ARG A 40 -20.35 -4.45 1.34
C ARG A 40 -19.50 -5.71 1.29
N PRO A 41 -19.74 -6.72 2.13
CA PRO A 41 -19.07 -8.02 2.01
C PRO A 41 -19.49 -8.66 0.68
N PHE A 42 -18.50 -9.22 -0.04
CA PHE A 42 -18.75 -9.97 -1.26
C PHE A 42 -19.59 -11.22 -0.96
N PRO A 43 -20.60 -11.57 -1.81
CA PRO A 43 -21.35 -12.80 -1.63
C PRO A 43 -20.47 -14.03 -1.89
N PRO A 44 -20.70 -15.17 -1.22
CA PRO A 44 -19.94 -16.39 -1.47
C PRO A 44 -20.25 -16.94 -2.88
N ILE A 45 -19.19 -17.05 -3.69
CA ILE A 45 -19.27 -17.54 -5.06
C ILE A 45 -19.29 -19.08 -5.04
N ARG A 46 -20.31 -19.67 -5.65
CA ARG A 46 -20.40 -21.11 -5.92
C ARG A 46 -19.37 -21.50 -6.97
N SER A 47 -18.54 -22.49 -6.64
CA SER A 47 -17.52 -23.05 -7.50
C SER A 47 -18.11 -23.74 -8.74
N HIS A 48 -17.89 -23.15 -9.93
CA HIS A 48 -17.88 -23.88 -11.19
C HIS A 48 -16.50 -23.70 -11.81
N LEU A 49 -15.55 -24.51 -11.34
CA LEU A 49 -14.24 -24.66 -11.98
C LEU A 49 -14.44 -25.53 -13.23
N THR A 50 -14.65 -24.89 -14.40
CA THR A 50 -14.37 -25.52 -15.69
C THR A 50 -13.02 -25.02 -16.15
N SER A 51 -12.08 -26.00 -16.23
CA SER A 51 -10.75 -25.98 -16.83
C SER A 51 -10.50 -24.88 -17.86
N THR A 52 -9.47 -24.05 -17.61
CA THR A 52 -8.32 -23.83 -18.53
C THR A 52 -7.51 -22.61 -18.06
N MET A 53 -6.23 -22.81 -17.87
CA MET A 53 -5.17 -21.89 -17.43
C MET A 53 -5.30 -21.51 -15.94
N SER A 54 -4.58 -22.25 -15.10
CA SER A 54 -4.40 -21.90 -13.69
C SER A 54 -3.50 -20.67 -13.59
N LEU A 55 -3.79 -19.79 -12.63
CA LEU A 55 -2.91 -18.70 -12.26
C LEU A 55 -1.48 -19.22 -12.08
N ARG A 56 -0.52 -18.55 -12.69
CA ARG A 56 0.91 -18.79 -12.54
C ARG A 56 1.55 -17.60 -11.85
N ILE A 57 2.50 -17.85 -10.98
CA ILE A 57 3.15 -16.81 -10.17
C ILE A 57 4.66 -16.99 -10.22
N HIS A 58 5.40 -15.92 -10.41
CA HIS A 58 6.85 -15.95 -10.25
C HIS A 58 7.18 -16.05 -8.77
N ASN A 59 7.81 -17.16 -8.40
CA ASN A 59 8.28 -17.39 -7.05
C ASN A 59 9.76 -16.98 -6.93
N THR A 60 10.06 -15.96 -6.14
CA THR A 60 11.44 -15.51 -5.95
C THR A 60 12.34 -16.60 -5.34
N LEU A 61 11.76 -17.49 -4.53
CA LEU A 61 12.53 -18.59 -3.90
C LEU A 61 13.08 -19.57 -4.94
N THR A 62 12.27 -19.94 -5.94
CA THR A 62 12.65 -20.86 -7.01
C THR A 62 13.13 -20.15 -8.27
N ARG A 63 12.92 -18.82 -8.36
CA ARG A 63 13.25 -17.96 -9.52
C ARG A 63 12.56 -18.40 -10.81
N SER A 64 11.39 -18.99 -10.69
CA SER A 64 10.61 -19.52 -11.82
C SER A 64 9.15 -19.09 -11.71
N VAL A 65 8.46 -19.08 -12.85
CA VAL A 65 7.00 -18.92 -12.91
C VAL A 65 6.37 -20.30 -12.75
N GLU A 66 5.59 -20.47 -11.71
CA GLU A 66 5.00 -21.74 -11.28
C GLU A 66 3.48 -21.67 -11.31
N ALA A 67 2.82 -22.83 -11.44
CA ALA A 67 1.39 -22.91 -11.22
C ALA A 67 1.07 -22.57 -9.75
N PHE A 68 0.08 -21.72 -9.53
CA PHE A 68 -0.34 -21.37 -8.20
C PHE A 68 -1.25 -22.46 -7.63
N GLU A 69 -0.73 -23.15 -6.63
CA GLU A 69 -1.43 -24.22 -5.91
C GLU A 69 -1.51 -23.83 -4.44
N PRO A 70 -2.58 -23.13 -3.99
CA PRO A 70 -2.70 -22.74 -2.60
C PRO A 70 -2.91 -23.92 -1.68
N LEU A 71 -2.54 -23.77 -0.40
CA LEU A 71 -2.80 -24.76 0.65
C LEU A 71 -4.30 -25.03 0.82
N ASP A 72 -5.10 -23.97 0.74
CA ASP A 72 -6.55 -24.04 0.72
C ASP A 72 -7.11 -22.99 -0.26
N PRO A 73 -7.69 -23.39 -1.40
CA PRO A 73 -8.30 -22.45 -2.34
C PRO A 73 -9.45 -21.62 -1.74
N ALA A 74 -10.11 -22.13 -0.70
CA ALA A 74 -11.17 -21.41 -0.01
C ALA A 74 -10.61 -20.31 0.93
N ASN A 75 -9.31 -20.38 1.28
CA ASN A 75 -8.66 -19.37 2.11
C ASN A 75 -7.16 -19.29 1.81
N VAL A 76 -6.79 -18.66 0.71
CA VAL A 76 -5.40 -18.27 0.43
C VAL A 76 -4.92 -17.31 1.52
N ARG A 77 -3.77 -17.59 2.11
CA ARG A 77 -3.21 -16.78 3.19
C ARG A 77 -2.00 -16.00 2.66
N MET A 78 -2.09 -14.66 2.71
CA MET A 78 -1.08 -13.76 2.19
C MET A 78 -0.60 -12.78 3.26
N TYR A 79 0.70 -12.74 3.49
CA TYR A 79 1.37 -11.74 4.33
C TYR A 79 2.21 -10.82 3.46
N VAL A 80 2.09 -9.51 3.65
CA VAL A 80 2.94 -8.52 2.98
C VAL A 80 3.58 -7.64 4.04
N CYS A 81 4.90 -7.55 4.03
CA CYS A 81 5.62 -6.66 4.92
C CYS A 81 5.18 -5.21 4.68
N GLY A 82 4.66 -4.59 5.74
CA GLY A 82 4.23 -3.21 5.76
C GLY A 82 5.38 -2.24 5.99
N MET A 83 5.06 -1.04 6.36
CA MET A 83 6.04 0.03 6.52
C MET A 83 6.32 0.38 7.97
N THR A 84 7.51 0.95 8.20
CA THR A 84 7.88 1.61 9.45
C THR A 84 7.29 3.02 9.47
N VAL A 85 6.37 3.28 10.40
CA VAL A 85 5.54 4.49 10.43
C VAL A 85 6.20 5.65 11.17
N TYR A 86 7.32 6.15 10.66
CA TYR A 86 8.06 7.29 11.22
C TYR A 86 7.93 8.58 10.40
N ASP A 87 7.39 8.50 9.19
CA ASP A 87 7.23 9.62 8.25
C ASP A 87 6.13 9.32 7.24
N TYR A 88 5.72 10.30 6.43
CA TYR A 88 4.73 10.14 5.36
C TYR A 88 5.13 9.09 4.32
N CYS A 89 4.13 8.47 3.72
CA CYS A 89 4.32 7.52 2.63
C CYS A 89 4.94 8.19 1.41
N HIS A 90 5.89 7.48 0.79
CA HIS A 90 6.51 7.92 -0.47
C HIS A 90 6.11 7.02 -1.63
N LEU A 91 6.46 7.41 -2.86
CA LEU A 91 6.11 6.66 -4.08
C LEU A 91 6.57 5.20 -4.06
N GLY A 92 7.67 4.85 -3.37
CA GLY A 92 8.09 3.47 -3.18
C GLY A 92 7.07 2.64 -2.40
N HIS A 93 6.45 3.24 -1.36
CA HIS A 93 5.35 2.61 -0.63
C HIS A 93 4.10 2.49 -1.51
N ALA A 94 3.75 3.54 -2.29
CA ALA A 94 2.66 3.48 -3.26
C ALA A 94 2.86 2.32 -4.25
N ARG A 95 4.08 2.13 -4.76
CA ARG A 95 4.43 1.03 -5.67
C ARG A 95 4.11 -0.33 -5.07
N SER A 96 4.55 -0.58 -3.83
CA SER A 96 4.30 -1.84 -3.13
C SER A 96 2.81 -2.02 -2.83
N MET A 97 2.16 -1.00 -2.24
CA MET A 97 0.75 -1.08 -1.88
C MET A 97 -0.17 -1.32 -3.08
N VAL A 98 0.06 -0.63 -4.21
CA VAL A 98 -0.72 -0.82 -5.45
C VAL A 98 -0.46 -2.19 -6.06
N ALA A 99 0.81 -2.67 -6.07
CA ALA A 99 1.14 -3.98 -6.61
C ALA A 99 0.39 -5.10 -5.87
N PHE A 100 0.43 -5.09 -4.54
CA PHE A 100 -0.26 -6.11 -3.74
C PHE A 100 -1.78 -5.88 -3.66
N ASP A 101 -2.27 -4.66 -3.90
CA ASP A 101 -3.70 -4.42 -4.10
C ASP A 101 -4.20 -5.06 -5.41
N VAL A 102 -3.42 -5.01 -6.49
CA VAL A 102 -3.75 -5.74 -7.73
C VAL A 102 -3.73 -7.26 -7.50
N VAL A 103 -2.73 -7.78 -6.78
CA VAL A 103 -2.64 -9.20 -6.43
C VAL A 103 -3.87 -9.65 -5.65
N GLN A 104 -4.25 -8.95 -4.57
CA GLN A 104 -5.42 -9.32 -3.78
C GLN A 104 -6.73 -9.23 -4.57
N ARG A 105 -6.89 -8.19 -5.42
CA ARG A 105 -8.07 -8.05 -6.29
C ARG A 105 -8.18 -9.21 -7.24
N TRP A 106 -7.07 -9.56 -7.92
CA TRP A 106 -7.06 -10.63 -8.90
C TRP A 106 -7.33 -12.00 -8.27
N LEU A 107 -6.75 -12.31 -7.11
CA LEU A 107 -7.06 -13.53 -6.37
C LEU A 107 -8.56 -13.63 -6.04
N ARG A 108 -9.16 -12.54 -5.53
CA ARG A 108 -10.60 -12.51 -5.20
C ARG A 108 -11.47 -12.64 -6.46
N VAL A 109 -11.15 -11.94 -7.54
CA VAL A 109 -11.85 -12.02 -8.83
C VAL A 109 -11.73 -13.40 -9.46
N SER A 110 -10.59 -14.08 -9.28
CA SER A 110 -10.36 -15.45 -9.73
C SER A 110 -11.08 -16.51 -8.88
N GLY A 111 -11.81 -16.09 -7.85
CA GLY A 111 -12.65 -16.98 -7.04
C GLY A 111 -11.95 -17.60 -5.82
N TYR A 112 -10.71 -17.19 -5.51
CA TYR A 112 -10.06 -17.60 -4.27
C TYR A 112 -10.63 -16.82 -3.07
N GLY A 113 -10.88 -17.52 -1.95
CA GLY A 113 -10.96 -16.87 -0.66
C GLY A 113 -9.58 -16.32 -0.28
N LEU A 114 -9.52 -15.20 0.43
CA LEU A 114 -8.24 -14.56 0.77
C LEU A 114 -8.29 -13.99 2.18
N THR A 115 -7.28 -14.35 3.00
CA THR A 115 -6.90 -13.63 4.22
C THR A 115 -5.62 -12.86 3.93
N TYR A 116 -5.71 -11.55 3.83
CA TYR A 116 -4.60 -10.65 3.55
C TYR A 116 -4.17 -9.91 4.82
N VAL A 117 -2.92 -10.09 5.21
CA VAL A 117 -2.28 -9.41 6.35
C VAL A 117 -1.20 -8.47 5.83
N ARG A 118 -1.21 -7.22 6.30
CA ARG A 118 -0.14 -6.26 6.10
C ARG A 118 0.16 -5.60 7.44
N ASN A 119 1.36 -5.80 7.97
CA ASN A 119 1.70 -5.26 9.27
C ASN A 119 2.01 -3.76 9.25
N ILE A 120 2.05 -3.21 10.46
CA ILE A 120 2.57 -1.87 10.76
C ILE A 120 3.72 -2.03 11.74
N THR A 121 4.93 -1.62 11.32
CA THR A 121 6.07 -1.50 12.22
C THR A 121 5.99 -0.15 12.93
N ASP A 122 5.49 -0.17 14.17
CA ASP A 122 5.28 1.00 15.03
C ASP A 122 6.29 1.11 16.18
N ILE A 123 7.40 0.35 16.10
CA ILE A 123 8.57 0.45 16.95
C ILE A 123 9.85 0.22 16.14
N ASP A 124 10.77 1.17 16.13
CA ASP A 124 12.05 1.12 15.40
C ASP A 124 12.95 2.28 15.87
N ASP A 125 14.25 2.17 15.69
CA ASP A 125 15.21 3.24 16.02
C ASP A 125 14.87 4.57 15.34
N LYS A 126 14.33 4.53 14.10
CA LYS A 126 13.91 5.73 13.36
C LYS A 126 12.68 6.39 13.98
N ILE A 127 11.74 5.58 14.50
CA ILE A 127 10.55 6.06 15.20
C ILE A 127 10.97 6.75 16.50
N ILE A 128 11.81 6.10 17.31
CA ILE A 128 12.32 6.64 18.57
C ILE A 128 13.01 7.99 18.33
N LYS A 129 13.91 8.03 17.34
CA LYS A 129 14.61 9.25 16.96
C LYS A 129 13.66 10.36 16.50
N ARG A 130 12.71 10.04 15.63
CA ARG A 130 11.76 11.02 15.09
C ARG A 130 10.81 11.56 16.18
N ALA A 131 10.32 10.72 17.09
CA ALA A 131 9.49 11.15 18.20
C ALA A 131 10.25 12.12 19.11
N ALA A 132 11.51 11.80 19.42
CA ALA A 132 12.37 12.70 20.20
C ALA A 132 12.64 14.04 19.48
N GLU A 133 12.91 14.04 18.17
CA GLU A 133 13.08 15.25 17.37
C GLU A 133 11.83 16.14 17.36
N ASN A 134 10.64 15.52 17.36
CA ASN A 134 9.36 16.24 17.38
C ASN A 134 8.89 16.62 18.77
N GLY A 135 9.52 16.12 19.84
CA GLY A 135 9.08 16.33 21.23
C GLY A 135 7.75 15.66 21.55
N GLU A 136 7.43 14.54 20.93
CA GLU A 136 6.20 13.77 21.11
C GLU A 136 6.50 12.33 21.55
N THR A 137 5.48 11.59 22.04
CA THR A 137 5.60 10.17 22.36
C THR A 137 5.64 9.33 21.08
N ILE A 138 6.22 8.12 21.16
CA ILE A 138 6.23 7.15 20.06
C ILE A 138 4.78 6.86 19.61
N ARG A 139 3.88 6.66 20.56
CA ARG A 139 2.47 6.37 20.26
C ARG A 139 1.80 7.52 19.50
N SER A 140 2.02 8.78 19.93
CA SER A 140 1.48 9.96 19.23
C SER A 140 1.96 10.05 17.79
N LEU A 141 3.27 9.87 17.57
CA LEU A 141 3.87 9.88 16.25
C LEU A 141 3.27 8.77 15.36
N THR A 142 3.27 7.53 15.87
CA THR A 142 2.86 6.37 15.07
C THR A 142 1.37 6.37 14.76
N ASP A 143 0.49 6.76 15.69
CA ASP A 143 -0.95 6.90 15.42
C ASP A 143 -1.20 7.90 14.30
N ARG A 144 -0.57 9.09 14.36
CA ARG A 144 -0.68 10.12 13.31
C ARG A 144 -0.13 9.66 11.95
N MET A 145 0.95 8.88 11.94
CA MET A 145 1.53 8.36 10.69
C MET A 145 0.70 7.21 10.11
N ILE A 146 0.04 6.41 10.95
CA ILE A 146 -0.93 5.39 10.53
C ILE A 146 -2.16 6.04 9.89
N ASP A 147 -2.71 7.08 10.49
CA ASP A 147 -3.83 7.83 9.90
C ASP A 147 -3.43 8.39 8.53
N ALA A 148 -2.23 8.97 8.43
CA ALA A 148 -1.70 9.48 7.16
C ALA A 148 -1.47 8.38 6.11
N LEU A 149 -0.96 7.20 6.51
CA LEU A 149 -0.86 6.02 5.64
C LEU A 149 -2.23 5.62 5.09
N HIS A 150 -3.22 5.61 5.96
CA HIS A 150 -4.58 5.25 5.59
C HIS A 150 -5.20 6.25 4.62
N GLU A 151 -5.05 7.56 4.85
CA GLU A 151 -5.50 8.60 3.94
C GLU A 151 -4.84 8.48 2.55
N ASP A 152 -3.53 8.25 2.52
CA ASP A 152 -2.77 8.08 1.27
C ASP A 152 -3.19 6.81 0.51
N ALA A 153 -3.43 5.71 1.23
CA ALA A 153 -3.89 4.45 0.64
C ALA A 153 -5.33 4.58 0.08
N ASP A 154 -6.23 5.21 0.84
CA ASP A 154 -7.61 5.45 0.41
C ASP A 154 -7.67 6.36 -0.83
N ALA A 155 -6.85 7.41 -0.86
CA ALA A 155 -6.75 8.29 -2.02
C ALA A 155 -6.34 7.51 -3.28
N LEU A 156 -5.40 6.57 -3.18
CA LEU A 156 -4.97 5.72 -4.29
C LEU A 156 -5.93 4.55 -4.59
N GLY A 157 -7.09 4.47 -3.94
CA GLY A 157 -8.07 3.40 -4.13
C GLY A 157 -7.55 2.01 -3.72
N ILE A 158 -6.61 1.95 -2.77
CA ILE A 158 -6.04 0.71 -2.25
C ILE A 158 -7.02 0.12 -1.22
N ALA A 159 -7.44 -1.12 -1.46
CA ALA A 159 -8.30 -1.82 -0.51
C ALA A 159 -7.54 -2.17 0.78
N ARG A 160 -8.22 -2.05 1.92
CA ARG A 160 -7.64 -2.40 3.20
C ARG A 160 -7.29 -3.89 3.25
N PRO A 161 -6.21 -4.29 3.96
CA PRO A 161 -5.99 -5.68 4.29
C PRO A 161 -7.07 -6.18 5.26
N ASP A 162 -7.25 -7.50 5.35
CA ASP A 162 -8.19 -8.09 6.31
C ASP A 162 -7.67 -7.93 7.75
N HIS A 163 -6.34 -7.95 7.94
CA HIS A 163 -5.67 -7.66 9.21
C HIS A 163 -4.48 -6.71 9.01
N GLU A 164 -4.35 -5.74 9.90
CA GLU A 164 -3.25 -4.78 9.92
C GLU A 164 -2.61 -4.71 11.32
N PRO A 165 -1.90 -5.80 11.73
CA PRO A 165 -1.35 -5.90 13.08
C PRO A 165 -0.23 -4.89 13.33
N ARG A 166 -0.17 -4.33 14.53
CA ARG A 166 0.92 -3.48 15.00
C ARG A 166 1.99 -4.32 15.70
N ALA A 167 3.26 -4.04 15.46
CA ALA A 167 4.38 -4.74 16.10
C ALA A 167 4.32 -4.63 17.63
N THR A 168 4.00 -3.45 18.16
CA THR A 168 3.90 -3.22 19.62
C THR A 168 2.83 -4.06 20.31
N GLU A 169 1.81 -4.51 19.59
CA GLU A 169 0.71 -5.33 20.12
C GLU A 169 1.03 -6.83 20.08
N HIS A 170 2.18 -7.23 19.47
CA HIS A 170 2.58 -8.62 19.27
C HIS A 170 3.89 -9.00 19.96
N VAL A 171 4.38 -8.18 20.88
CA VAL A 171 5.62 -8.46 21.65
C VAL A 171 5.59 -9.82 22.35
N PRO A 172 4.49 -10.26 23.00
CA PRO A 172 4.46 -11.60 23.60
C PRO A 172 4.70 -12.73 22.59
N GLN A 173 4.22 -12.60 21.36
CA GLN A 173 4.43 -13.58 20.27
C GLN A 173 5.89 -13.62 19.86
N MET A 174 6.53 -12.46 19.74
CA MET A 174 7.95 -12.34 19.43
C MET A 174 8.80 -13.00 20.52
N LEU A 175 8.51 -12.75 21.79
CA LEU A 175 9.23 -13.37 22.91
C LEU A 175 9.09 -14.89 22.90
N ARG A 176 7.89 -15.43 22.59
CA ARG A 176 7.69 -16.88 22.43
C ARG A 176 8.55 -17.45 21.30
N LEU A 177 8.59 -16.79 20.16
CA LEU A 177 9.40 -17.22 19.01
C LEU A 177 10.89 -17.21 19.33
N ILE A 178 11.39 -16.19 20.02
CA ILE A 178 12.78 -16.10 20.50
C ILE A 178 13.09 -17.27 21.45
N GLY A 179 12.18 -17.60 22.38
CA GLY A 179 12.32 -18.75 23.28
C GLY A 179 12.47 -20.07 22.51
N LEU A 180 11.62 -20.31 21.50
CA LEU A 180 11.73 -21.50 20.64
C LEU A 180 13.08 -21.58 19.91
N LEU A 181 13.58 -20.45 19.41
CA LEU A 181 14.89 -20.37 18.77
C LEU A 181 16.03 -20.64 19.74
N GLN A 182 15.92 -20.14 20.98
CA GLN A 182 16.91 -20.38 22.03
C GLN A 182 16.94 -21.85 22.43
N ASP A 183 15.78 -22.48 22.62
CA ASP A 183 15.67 -23.91 22.97
C ASP A 183 16.30 -24.81 21.89
N LYS A 184 16.26 -24.39 20.63
CA LYS A 184 16.89 -25.07 19.49
C LYS A 184 18.36 -24.67 19.28
N GLY A 185 18.91 -23.82 20.12
CA GLY A 185 20.29 -23.35 20.02
C GLY A 185 20.56 -22.42 18.85
N LEU A 186 19.51 -21.83 18.23
CA LEU A 186 19.61 -20.88 17.14
C LEU A 186 19.64 -19.42 17.62
N ALA A 187 19.31 -19.17 18.90
CA ALA A 187 19.45 -17.87 19.52
C ALA A 187 20.39 -17.93 20.72
N TYR A 188 21.16 -16.85 20.94
CA TYR A 188 22.08 -16.72 22.05
C TYR A 188 22.13 -15.27 22.55
N ARG A 189 22.54 -15.10 23.80
CA ARG A 189 22.80 -13.78 24.37
C ARG A 189 24.22 -13.32 23.98
N ALA A 190 24.36 -12.08 23.51
CA ALA A 190 25.64 -11.47 23.27
C ALA A 190 26.48 -11.38 24.57
N GLU A 191 27.77 -11.60 24.47
CA GLU A 191 28.70 -11.35 25.57
C GLU A 191 28.84 -9.83 25.76
N GLY A 192 28.56 -9.32 26.96
CA GLY A 192 28.62 -7.90 27.30
C GLY A 192 28.75 -7.71 28.79
N ASP A 193 29.10 -6.50 29.22
CA ASP A 193 29.25 -6.15 30.63
C ASP A 193 27.88 -6.12 31.33
N GLY A 194 27.52 -7.18 32.06
CA GLY A 194 26.33 -7.25 32.90
C GLY A 194 25.16 -8.06 32.33
N GLU A 195 23.96 -7.92 32.94
CA GLU A 195 22.74 -8.66 32.58
C GLU A 195 22.09 -8.23 31.24
N GLY A 196 22.73 -7.34 30.47
CA GLY A 196 22.11 -6.52 29.40
C GLY A 196 22.58 -6.79 27.97
N GLY A 197 23.05 -8.00 27.61
CA GLY A 197 23.43 -8.29 26.22
C GLY A 197 22.22 -8.57 25.32
N ASP A 198 22.29 -8.13 24.04
CA ASP A 198 21.27 -8.40 23.03
C ASP A 198 21.08 -9.91 22.79
N MET A 199 19.88 -10.34 22.50
CA MET A 199 19.62 -11.68 21.97
C MET A 199 19.87 -11.67 20.47
N ASN A 200 20.73 -12.53 19.97
CA ASN A 200 21.10 -12.63 18.56
C ASN A 200 20.71 -13.99 17.97
N TYR A 201 20.42 -14.00 16.69
CA TYR A 201 20.25 -15.22 15.89
C TYR A 201 21.60 -15.70 15.37
N ALA A 202 21.90 -16.97 15.54
CA ALA A 202 23.16 -17.62 15.09
C ALA A 202 23.03 -18.09 13.63
N VAL A 203 23.30 -17.21 12.67
CA VAL A 203 23.05 -17.42 11.24
C VAL A 203 23.69 -18.71 10.71
N ARG A 204 24.96 -18.99 11.06
CA ARG A 204 25.68 -20.16 10.56
C ARG A 204 25.12 -21.50 11.06
N ARG A 205 24.24 -21.49 12.07
CA ARG A 205 23.56 -22.70 12.56
C ARG A 205 22.33 -23.07 11.75
N PHE A 206 21.83 -22.18 10.90
CA PHE A 206 20.73 -22.43 9.99
C PHE A 206 21.24 -22.76 8.59
N ALA A 207 21.23 -24.03 8.23
CA ALA A 207 21.82 -24.54 6.98
C ALA A 207 21.17 -23.98 5.70
N GLY A 208 19.93 -23.47 5.81
CA GLY A 208 19.17 -22.89 4.68
C GLY A 208 19.36 -21.40 4.45
N TYR A 209 20.24 -20.73 5.18
CA TYR A 209 20.43 -19.28 5.05
C TYR A 209 21.01 -18.90 3.68
N GLY A 210 20.43 -17.90 3.05
CA GLY A 210 20.79 -17.45 1.71
C GLY A 210 19.97 -18.06 0.57
N LYS A 211 19.02 -18.96 0.87
CA LYS A 211 18.23 -19.66 -0.17
C LYS A 211 17.31 -18.73 -0.96
N LEU A 212 16.76 -17.67 -0.34
CA LEU A 212 15.90 -16.69 -1.02
C LEU A 212 16.72 -15.70 -1.83
N SER A 213 17.76 -15.13 -1.22
CA SER A 213 18.63 -14.15 -1.88
C SER A 213 19.55 -14.80 -2.91
N GLY A 214 19.80 -16.11 -2.78
CA GLY A 214 20.74 -16.87 -3.62
C GLY A 214 22.20 -16.54 -3.34
N LYS A 215 22.47 -15.93 -2.21
CA LYS A 215 23.83 -15.60 -1.77
C LYS A 215 24.38 -16.71 -0.89
N SER A 216 25.62 -17.11 -1.13
CA SER A 216 26.33 -17.97 -0.16
C SER A 216 26.71 -17.18 1.08
N LEU A 217 26.92 -17.86 2.21
CA LEU A 217 27.39 -17.20 3.44
C LEU A 217 28.73 -16.47 3.25
N ASP A 218 29.57 -16.97 2.34
CA ASP A 218 30.87 -16.39 2.04
C ASP A 218 30.74 -15.11 1.21
N ASP A 219 29.66 -14.98 0.40
CA ASP A 219 29.36 -13.78 -0.39
C ASP A 219 28.71 -12.66 0.46
N LEU A 220 28.20 -13.03 1.65
CA LEU A 220 27.57 -12.09 2.57
C LEU A 220 28.65 -11.42 3.42
N GLN A 221 29.18 -10.30 2.93
CA GLN A 221 30.10 -9.48 3.72
C GLN A 221 29.32 -8.80 4.85
N ALA A 222 29.65 -9.17 6.07
CA ALA A 222 29.13 -8.49 7.25
C ALA A 222 29.62 -7.04 7.27
N GLY A 223 28.69 -6.12 7.50
CA GLY A 223 29.02 -4.72 7.68
C GLY A 223 28.82 -3.82 6.46
N GLU A 224 28.52 -4.32 5.27
CA GLU A 224 28.17 -3.45 4.13
C GLU A 224 26.95 -2.55 4.38
N ARG A 225 26.06 -2.94 5.29
CA ARG A 225 24.84 -2.18 5.63
C ARG A 225 24.66 -1.84 7.12
N VAL A 226 25.33 -2.56 8.01
CA VAL A 226 25.24 -2.32 9.47
C VAL A 226 26.63 -2.54 10.08
N ALA A 227 27.11 -1.60 10.89
CA ALA A 227 28.32 -1.79 11.69
C ALA A 227 28.15 -3.07 12.54
N VAL A 228 29.17 -3.93 12.53
CA VAL A 228 29.18 -5.13 13.37
C VAL A 228 29.13 -4.68 14.83
N ALA A 229 28.06 -4.99 15.54
CA ALA A 229 27.94 -4.67 16.95
C ALA A 229 28.87 -5.57 17.78
N ASP A 230 29.48 -5.00 18.81
CA ASP A 230 30.29 -5.74 19.78
C ASP A 230 29.45 -6.85 20.45
N GLY A 231 30.08 -7.99 20.70
CA GLY A 231 29.46 -9.12 21.39
C GLY A 231 28.75 -10.16 20.51
N LYS A 232 28.68 -10.00 19.18
CA LYS A 232 28.19 -11.04 18.26
C LYS A 232 29.23 -12.16 18.09
N GLN A 233 28.74 -13.42 17.99
CA GLN A 233 29.60 -14.59 17.72
C GLN A 233 30.05 -14.65 16.26
N ASP A 234 29.21 -14.18 15.34
CA ASP A 234 29.50 -14.06 13.91
C ASP A 234 29.01 -12.70 13.37
N PRO A 235 29.76 -12.06 12.47
CA PRO A 235 29.33 -10.80 11.86
C PRO A 235 27.98 -10.86 11.13
N LEU A 236 27.58 -12.03 10.64
CA LEU A 236 26.29 -12.24 9.95
C LEU A 236 25.11 -12.33 10.91
N ASP A 237 25.35 -12.56 12.21
CA ASP A 237 24.30 -12.69 13.19
C ASP A 237 23.49 -11.41 13.31
N PHE A 238 22.20 -11.53 13.57
CA PHE A 238 21.29 -10.39 13.66
C PHE A 238 20.49 -10.41 14.95
N VAL A 239 20.07 -9.22 15.38
CA VAL A 239 19.41 -9.04 16.67
C VAL A 239 17.96 -9.52 16.62
N LEU A 240 17.57 -10.31 17.60
CA LEU A 240 16.20 -10.76 17.86
C LEU A 240 15.53 -9.89 18.93
N TRP A 241 16.30 -9.52 19.99
CA TRP A 241 15.85 -8.66 21.08
C TRP A 241 16.98 -7.70 21.46
N LYS A 242 16.72 -6.41 21.37
CA LYS A 242 17.67 -5.36 21.75
C LYS A 242 17.51 -5.01 23.21
N SER A 243 18.56 -5.09 23.98
CA SER A 243 18.57 -4.62 25.36
C SER A 243 18.36 -3.11 25.42
N ALA A 244 17.53 -2.67 26.39
CA ALA A 244 17.25 -1.25 26.57
C ALA A 244 18.53 -0.49 26.97
N LYS A 245 18.73 0.68 26.37
CA LYS A 245 19.83 1.59 26.68
C LYS A 245 19.39 2.65 27.69
N ALA A 246 20.35 3.17 28.44
CA ALA A 246 20.09 4.29 29.35
C ALA A 246 19.56 5.49 28.55
N GLY A 247 18.43 6.06 29.01
CA GLY A 247 17.80 7.22 28.38
C GLY A 247 16.80 6.91 27.27
N GLU A 248 16.59 5.63 26.94
CA GLU A 248 15.50 5.28 26.02
C GLU A 248 14.14 5.51 26.67
N PRO A 249 13.12 5.99 25.89
CA PRO A 249 11.78 6.24 26.39
C PRO A 249 11.14 4.97 26.98
N ASP A 250 10.25 5.12 27.96
CA ASP A 250 9.57 3.97 28.57
C ASP A 250 8.59 3.29 27.60
N ASP A 251 8.03 4.03 26.64
CA ASP A 251 7.15 3.50 25.59
C ASP A 251 7.90 2.80 24.42
N ALA A 252 9.24 2.72 24.51
CA ALA A 252 10.09 2.01 23.55
C ALA A 252 10.63 0.67 24.06
N LYS A 253 10.22 0.21 25.25
CA LYS A 253 10.80 -0.97 25.90
C LYS A 253 9.77 -1.78 26.67
N TRP A 254 10.00 -3.06 26.75
CA TRP A 254 9.17 -4.05 27.43
C TRP A 254 10.02 -4.93 28.33
N ASP A 255 9.43 -5.39 29.42
CA ASP A 255 10.02 -6.43 30.25
C ASP A 255 9.94 -7.78 29.53
N SER A 256 11.01 -8.55 29.63
CA SER A 256 11.08 -9.87 28.99
C SER A 256 11.95 -10.85 29.78
N PRO A 257 11.86 -12.16 29.50
CA PRO A 257 12.79 -13.16 30.02
C PRO A 257 14.26 -12.87 29.63
N PHE A 258 14.45 -12.05 28.62
CA PHE A 258 15.76 -11.66 28.10
C PHE A 258 16.24 -10.31 28.64
N GLY A 259 15.57 -9.76 29.66
CA GLY A 259 15.80 -8.42 30.19
C GLY A 259 14.91 -7.36 29.53
N THR A 260 14.87 -6.16 30.11
CA THR A 260 14.12 -5.04 29.55
C THR A 260 14.72 -4.62 28.21
N GLY A 261 13.87 -4.47 27.18
CA GLY A 261 14.32 -4.17 25.82
C GLY A 261 13.20 -4.06 24.81
N ARG A 262 13.53 -4.23 23.56
CA ARG A 262 12.58 -4.19 22.42
C ARG A 262 12.92 -5.23 21.35
N PRO A 263 11.95 -5.60 20.49
CA PRO A 263 12.21 -6.54 19.40
C PRO A 263 13.22 -5.99 18.39
N GLY A 264 13.97 -6.89 17.76
CA GLY A 264 14.65 -6.64 16.51
C GLY A 264 13.63 -6.55 15.36
N TRP A 265 13.98 -5.83 14.30
CA TRP A 265 13.06 -5.56 13.18
C TRP A 265 12.52 -6.82 12.47
N HIS A 266 13.30 -7.88 12.35
CA HIS A 266 12.92 -9.06 11.57
C HIS A 266 11.94 -9.98 12.29
N ILE A 267 12.02 -10.08 13.63
CA ILE A 267 11.19 -10.97 14.43
C ILE A 267 9.71 -10.53 14.46
N GLU A 268 9.44 -9.25 14.19
CA GLU A 268 8.10 -8.68 14.17
C GLU A 268 7.22 -9.41 13.14
N CYS A 269 7.65 -9.41 11.87
CA CYS A 269 6.90 -10.03 10.78
C CYS A 269 6.80 -11.54 10.95
N SER A 270 7.88 -12.22 11.36
CA SER A 270 7.86 -13.66 11.64
C SER A 270 6.82 -14.04 12.68
N ALA A 271 6.75 -13.29 13.79
CA ALA A 271 5.81 -13.55 14.87
C ALA A 271 4.36 -13.22 14.49
N MET A 272 4.13 -12.08 13.84
CA MET A 272 2.79 -11.66 13.40
C MET A 272 2.23 -12.57 12.31
N ALA A 273 3.06 -12.97 11.33
CA ALA A 273 2.67 -13.90 10.28
C ALA A 273 2.28 -15.26 10.86
N CYS A 274 3.10 -15.82 11.75
CA CYS A 274 2.82 -17.10 12.40
C CYS A 274 1.52 -17.05 13.23
N GLU A 275 1.29 -15.99 14.00
CA GLU A 275 0.10 -15.83 14.84
C GLU A 275 -1.19 -15.76 14.01
N LEU A 276 -1.18 -15.01 12.90
CA LEU A 276 -2.38 -14.71 12.11
C LEU A 276 -2.63 -15.71 10.98
N LEU A 277 -1.56 -16.27 10.39
CA LEU A 277 -1.65 -17.14 9.21
C LEU A 277 -1.17 -18.57 9.46
N GLY A 278 -0.60 -18.84 10.63
CA GLY A 278 0.00 -20.14 10.98
C GLY A 278 1.47 -20.26 10.55
N GLU A 279 2.08 -21.38 10.92
CA GLU A 279 3.52 -21.64 10.74
C GLU A 279 3.94 -21.71 9.26
N THR A 280 3.01 -22.10 8.39
CA THR A 280 3.18 -22.12 6.92
C THR A 280 1.96 -21.50 6.27
N PHE A 281 2.16 -20.59 5.30
CA PHE A 281 1.08 -19.94 4.54
C PHE A 281 1.43 -19.85 3.04
N ASP A 282 0.53 -19.29 2.22
CA ASP A 282 0.65 -19.38 0.77
C ASP A 282 1.63 -18.35 0.20
N ILE A 283 1.43 -17.07 0.46
CA ILE A 283 2.15 -15.98 -0.20
C ILE A 283 2.79 -15.06 0.83
N HIS A 284 4.11 -14.85 0.71
CA HIS A 284 4.83 -13.79 1.41
C HIS A 284 5.31 -12.74 0.40
N GLY A 285 5.01 -11.47 0.65
CA GLY A 285 5.30 -10.39 -0.28
C GLY A 285 5.96 -9.16 0.33
N GLY A 286 6.58 -8.35 -0.53
CA GLY A 286 7.19 -7.07 -0.15
C GLY A 286 7.99 -6.42 -1.26
N GLY A 287 8.69 -5.32 -0.96
CA GLY A 287 9.63 -4.70 -1.87
C GLY A 287 10.86 -5.58 -2.14
N ALA A 288 11.48 -5.44 -3.30
CA ALA A 288 12.69 -6.19 -3.65
C ALA A 288 13.87 -5.92 -2.70
N ASP A 289 13.87 -4.80 -1.98
CA ASP A 289 14.85 -4.47 -0.94
C ASP A 289 14.67 -5.29 0.34
N LEU A 290 13.48 -5.84 0.57
CA LEU A 290 13.20 -6.70 1.70
C LEU A 290 13.69 -8.14 1.48
N GLN A 291 13.93 -8.57 0.23
CA GLN A 291 14.42 -9.90 -0.07
C GLN A 291 15.65 -10.26 0.77
N PHE A 292 16.57 -9.28 0.94
CA PHE A 292 17.72 -9.41 1.80
C PHE A 292 18.04 -8.06 2.49
N PRO A 293 18.26 -8.05 3.82
CA PRO A 293 18.31 -9.22 4.71
C PRO A 293 16.95 -9.63 5.32
N HIS A 294 15.87 -8.82 5.16
CA HIS A 294 14.66 -8.93 5.99
C HIS A 294 13.95 -10.30 5.81
N HIS A 295 13.50 -10.63 4.61
CA HIS A 295 12.79 -11.89 4.34
C HIS A 295 13.69 -13.12 4.50
N GLU A 296 14.98 -13.03 4.19
CA GLU A 296 15.93 -14.11 4.48
C GLU A 296 16.02 -14.39 5.99
N ASN A 297 16.02 -13.33 6.81
CA ASN A 297 16.03 -13.45 8.26
C ASN A 297 14.71 -14.00 8.81
N GLU A 298 13.56 -13.61 8.22
CA GLU A 298 12.26 -14.19 8.59
C GLU A 298 12.20 -15.69 8.28
N ILE A 299 12.73 -16.13 7.14
CA ILE A 299 12.89 -17.55 6.82
C ILE A 299 13.70 -18.25 7.91
N ALA A 300 14.86 -17.70 8.25
CA ALA A 300 15.73 -18.29 9.26
C ALA A 300 15.04 -18.39 10.62
N GLN A 301 14.31 -17.36 11.04
CA GLN A 301 13.56 -17.33 12.29
C GLN A 301 12.42 -18.36 12.30
N SER A 302 11.55 -18.30 11.31
CA SER A 302 10.33 -19.12 11.29
C SER A 302 10.64 -20.60 11.02
N GLU A 303 11.46 -20.89 10.00
CA GLU A 303 11.84 -22.26 9.69
C GLU A 303 12.77 -22.85 10.75
N GLY A 304 13.65 -22.03 11.34
CA GLY A 304 14.45 -22.44 12.49
C GLY A 304 13.59 -22.83 13.69
N ALA A 305 12.54 -22.06 13.97
CA ALA A 305 11.64 -22.32 15.09
C ALA A 305 10.70 -23.50 14.83
N HIS A 306 10.13 -23.63 13.63
CA HIS A 306 9.05 -24.59 13.37
C HIS A 306 9.48 -25.82 12.56
N GLY A 307 10.61 -25.74 11.83
CA GLY A 307 11.15 -26.86 11.04
C GLY A 307 10.40 -27.12 9.73
N GLN A 308 9.60 -26.16 9.26
CA GLN A 308 8.84 -26.25 8.02
C GLN A 308 8.88 -24.91 7.29
N PRO A 309 8.61 -24.87 5.95
CA PRO A 309 8.68 -23.64 5.17
C PRO A 309 7.74 -22.56 5.72
N LEU A 310 8.20 -21.30 5.78
CA LEU A 310 7.40 -20.16 6.20
C LEU A 310 6.30 -19.84 5.16
N ALA A 311 6.67 -19.73 3.89
CA ALA A 311 5.73 -19.46 2.80
C ALA A 311 6.04 -20.30 1.56
N ARG A 312 4.99 -20.62 0.77
CA ARG A 312 5.12 -21.38 -0.48
C ARG A 312 5.62 -20.50 -1.62
N TYR A 313 5.11 -19.28 -1.71
CA TYR A 313 5.42 -18.33 -2.78
C TYR A 313 5.95 -17.02 -2.20
N TRP A 314 7.04 -16.55 -2.77
CA TRP A 314 7.69 -15.30 -2.40
C TRP A 314 7.58 -14.30 -3.54
N LEU A 315 6.85 -13.20 -3.33
CA LEU A 315 6.60 -12.17 -4.33
C LEU A 315 7.29 -10.87 -3.97
N HIS A 316 8.09 -10.34 -4.91
CA HIS A 316 8.78 -9.08 -4.69
C HIS A 316 8.47 -8.08 -5.80
N ASN A 317 8.00 -6.88 -5.41
CA ASN A 317 7.82 -5.80 -6.37
C ASN A 317 9.12 -5.03 -6.60
N GLY A 318 9.31 -4.59 -7.85
CA GLY A 318 10.48 -3.82 -8.25
C GLY A 318 10.53 -2.42 -7.61
N PHE A 319 11.72 -1.83 -7.61
CA PHE A 319 11.99 -0.50 -7.06
C PHE A 319 11.32 0.62 -7.88
N ILE A 320 11.15 1.79 -7.24
CA ILE A 320 11.01 3.06 -7.95
C ILE A 320 12.37 3.75 -8.01
N ASN A 321 12.76 4.13 -9.22
CA ASN A 321 13.84 5.05 -9.50
C ASN A 321 13.25 6.43 -9.81
N VAL A 322 14.01 7.49 -9.57
CA VAL A 322 13.70 8.85 -9.97
C VAL A 322 14.81 9.29 -10.92
N ASP A 323 14.45 9.64 -12.15
CA ASP A 323 15.42 10.00 -13.21
C ASP A 323 16.53 8.96 -13.39
N ASN A 324 16.18 7.67 -13.33
CA ASN A 324 17.04 6.50 -13.38
C ASN A 324 17.98 6.31 -12.18
N GLU A 325 17.85 7.10 -11.13
CA GLU A 325 18.56 6.94 -9.87
C GLU A 325 17.64 6.39 -8.78
N LYS A 326 18.18 5.59 -7.86
CA LYS A 326 17.40 5.08 -6.73
C LYS A 326 16.88 6.24 -5.89
N MET A 327 15.56 6.25 -5.63
CA MET A 327 14.94 7.25 -4.76
C MET A 327 15.49 7.16 -3.34
N SER A 328 16.00 8.28 -2.81
CA SER A 328 16.47 8.36 -1.42
C SER A 328 16.40 9.79 -0.87
N LYS A 329 16.20 9.91 0.47
CA LYS A 329 16.18 11.21 1.15
C LYS A 329 17.53 11.94 1.03
N SER A 330 18.65 11.20 1.04
CA SER A 330 19.99 11.77 0.95
C SER A 330 20.30 12.40 -0.41
N LEU A 331 19.67 11.94 -1.48
CA LEU A 331 19.82 12.49 -2.83
C LEU A 331 18.83 13.63 -3.13
N GLY A 332 17.91 13.93 -2.21
CA GLY A 332 16.91 14.98 -2.42
C GLY A 332 15.86 14.66 -3.51
N ASN A 333 15.85 13.43 -4.02
CA ASN A 333 14.91 12.93 -5.03
C ASN A 333 13.76 12.11 -4.40
N PHE A 334 13.34 12.49 -3.20
CA PHE A 334 12.33 11.81 -2.41
C PHE A 334 10.98 12.53 -2.54
N PHE A 335 9.96 11.82 -3.03
CA PHE A 335 8.61 12.35 -3.22
C PHE A 335 7.61 11.58 -2.36
N THR A 336 6.85 12.31 -1.51
CA THR A 336 5.73 11.73 -0.79
C THR A 336 4.54 11.53 -1.74
N ILE A 337 3.65 10.59 -1.41
CA ILE A 337 2.39 10.42 -2.15
C ILE A 337 1.62 11.75 -2.16
N ARG A 338 1.53 12.42 -1.02
CA ARG A 338 0.83 13.71 -0.86
C ARG A 338 1.39 14.82 -1.74
N ASP A 339 2.71 14.84 -1.97
CA ASP A 339 3.31 15.83 -2.86
C ASP A 339 2.92 15.60 -4.32
N VAL A 340 2.92 14.35 -4.75
CA VAL A 340 2.51 13.98 -6.11
C VAL A 340 1.01 14.24 -6.33
N LEU A 341 0.18 13.95 -5.33
CA LEU A 341 -1.27 14.20 -5.39
C LEU A 341 -1.66 15.70 -5.42
N LYS A 342 -0.72 16.62 -5.16
CA LYS A 342 -0.97 18.07 -5.39
C LYS A 342 -1.03 18.43 -6.88
N ALA A 343 -0.38 17.64 -7.74
CA ALA A 343 -0.25 17.89 -9.16
C ALA A 343 -1.01 16.89 -10.05
N TYR A 344 -1.28 15.70 -9.54
CA TYR A 344 -1.88 14.61 -10.31
C TYR A 344 -3.05 13.99 -9.57
N GLU A 345 -4.09 13.61 -10.32
CA GLU A 345 -5.22 12.86 -9.80
C GLU A 345 -4.75 11.48 -9.29
N PRO A 346 -5.32 10.97 -8.19
CA PRO A 346 -4.88 9.72 -7.58
C PRO A 346 -4.88 8.52 -8.53
N GLU A 347 -5.88 8.41 -9.40
CA GLU A 347 -5.97 7.30 -10.37
C GLU A 347 -4.87 7.39 -11.45
N VAL A 348 -4.36 8.58 -11.76
CA VAL A 348 -3.19 8.74 -12.64
C VAL A 348 -1.96 8.11 -12.01
N VAL A 349 -1.73 8.36 -10.71
CA VAL A 349 -0.62 7.76 -9.97
C VAL A 349 -0.77 6.24 -9.90
N ARG A 350 -1.98 5.75 -9.64
CA ARG A 350 -2.28 4.33 -9.65
C ARG A 350 -2.03 3.72 -11.04
N PHE A 351 -2.54 4.34 -12.10
CA PHE A 351 -2.35 3.87 -13.49
C PHE A 351 -0.87 3.87 -13.88
N PHE A 352 -0.11 4.88 -13.49
CA PHE A 352 1.34 4.93 -13.69
C PHE A 352 2.04 3.69 -13.10
N VAL A 353 1.62 3.24 -11.92
CA VAL A 353 2.14 2.02 -11.28
C VAL A 353 1.68 0.77 -12.04
N VAL A 354 0.37 0.66 -12.32
CA VAL A 354 -0.27 -0.55 -12.87
C VAL A 354 0.17 -0.85 -14.30
N ARG A 355 0.46 0.17 -15.12
CA ARG A 355 0.90 -0.01 -16.50
C ARG A 355 2.27 -0.68 -16.65
N SER A 356 3.02 -0.84 -15.56
CA SER A 356 4.28 -1.57 -15.49
C SER A 356 4.11 -2.85 -14.70
N HIS A 357 4.75 -3.94 -15.17
CA HIS A 357 4.75 -5.20 -14.44
C HIS A 357 5.27 -5.00 -13.01
N TYR A 358 4.62 -5.64 -12.01
CA TYR A 358 4.95 -5.39 -10.60
C TYR A 358 6.42 -5.68 -10.24
N ARG A 359 7.07 -6.67 -10.87
CA ARG A 359 8.48 -7.01 -10.65
C ARG A 359 9.48 -6.07 -11.33
N SER A 360 9.06 -5.35 -12.36
CA SER A 360 9.96 -4.46 -13.10
C SER A 360 10.28 -3.21 -12.30
N PRO A 361 11.51 -2.69 -12.39
CA PRO A 361 11.80 -1.34 -11.90
C PRO A 361 10.89 -0.32 -12.60
N LEU A 362 10.44 0.67 -11.86
CA LEU A 362 9.58 1.75 -12.35
C LEU A 362 10.35 3.07 -12.25
N ASN A 363 10.51 3.78 -13.36
CA ASN A 363 11.16 5.07 -13.36
C ASN A 363 10.12 6.19 -13.28
N TYR A 364 10.20 6.99 -12.23
CA TYR A 364 9.35 8.14 -12.00
C TYR A 364 9.97 9.40 -12.61
N SER A 365 9.16 10.16 -13.29
CA SER A 365 9.37 11.57 -13.63
C SER A 365 8.03 12.19 -13.96
N ASP A 366 7.93 13.52 -13.97
CA ASP A 366 6.71 14.23 -14.35
C ASP A 366 6.28 13.86 -15.79
N VAL A 367 7.23 13.70 -16.70
CA VAL A 367 6.95 13.26 -18.10
C VAL A 367 6.24 11.89 -18.13
N HIS A 368 6.63 10.97 -17.25
CA HIS A 368 5.99 9.65 -17.18
C HIS A 368 4.59 9.71 -16.56
N LEU A 369 4.35 10.62 -15.62
CA LEU A 369 3.01 10.86 -15.07
C LEU A 369 2.11 11.58 -16.07
N ASP A 370 2.61 12.55 -16.82
CA ASP A 370 1.88 13.23 -17.90
C ASP A 370 1.46 12.22 -19.00
N ASP A 371 2.35 11.32 -19.38
CA ASP A 371 2.03 10.23 -20.32
C ASP A 371 1.00 9.25 -19.72
N ALA A 372 1.09 8.94 -18.43
CA ALA A 372 0.09 8.12 -17.74
C ALA A 372 -1.28 8.83 -17.70
N LYS A 373 -1.32 10.14 -17.42
CA LYS A 373 -2.53 10.97 -17.45
C LYS A 373 -3.16 10.97 -18.85
N ALA A 374 -2.36 11.24 -19.88
CA ALA A 374 -2.83 11.24 -21.26
C ALA A 374 -3.39 9.88 -21.69
N SER A 375 -2.73 8.80 -21.25
CA SER A 375 -3.18 7.43 -21.56
C SER A 375 -4.48 7.09 -20.83
N LEU A 376 -4.60 7.36 -19.54
CA LEU A 376 -5.81 7.12 -18.76
C LEU A 376 -6.99 7.96 -19.29
N LYS A 377 -6.73 9.22 -19.67
CA LYS A 377 -7.71 10.11 -20.30
C LYS A 377 -8.32 9.51 -21.57
N ARG A 378 -7.56 8.75 -22.37
CA ARG A 378 -8.10 8.06 -23.56
C ARG A 378 -9.14 7.00 -23.19
N LEU A 379 -8.93 6.26 -22.09
CA LEU A 379 -9.89 5.26 -21.60
C LEU A 379 -11.17 5.94 -21.12
N TYR A 380 -11.06 7.00 -20.35
CA TYR A 380 -12.21 7.78 -19.88
C TYR A 380 -12.95 8.49 -21.02
N THR A 381 -12.24 8.96 -22.05
CA THR A 381 -12.86 9.52 -23.26
C THR A 381 -13.72 8.48 -23.97
N ALA A 382 -13.26 7.22 -24.07
CA ALA A 382 -14.08 6.15 -24.65
C ALA A 382 -15.34 5.89 -23.81
N LEU A 383 -15.22 5.83 -22.49
CA LEU A 383 -16.36 5.66 -21.58
C LEU A 383 -17.36 6.82 -21.66
N SER A 384 -16.92 8.07 -21.86
CA SER A 384 -17.79 9.24 -21.96
C SER A 384 -18.68 9.26 -23.21
N LEU A 385 -18.43 8.39 -24.20
CA LEU A 385 -19.26 8.26 -25.39
C LEU A 385 -20.57 7.52 -25.14
N VAL A 386 -20.69 6.85 -23.99
CA VAL A 386 -21.89 6.11 -23.60
C VAL A 386 -22.50 6.77 -22.37
N ASN A 387 -23.76 7.20 -22.51
CA ASN A 387 -24.50 7.80 -21.41
C ASN A 387 -24.77 6.75 -20.33
N GLN A 388 -24.45 7.09 -19.06
CA GLN A 388 -24.78 6.30 -17.87
C GLN A 388 -24.22 4.87 -17.89
N THR A 389 -22.90 4.73 -17.94
CA THR A 389 -22.26 3.42 -17.69
C THR A 389 -22.48 3.05 -16.21
N PRO A 390 -23.13 1.90 -15.92
CA PRO A 390 -23.33 1.43 -14.55
C PRO A 390 -22.04 1.33 -13.74
N ALA A 391 -22.15 1.26 -12.41
CA ALA A 391 -21.01 0.94 -11.56
C ALA A 391 -20.36 -0.38 -12.00
N ALA A 392 -19.04 -0.47 -11.84
CA ALA A 392 -18.32 -1.69 -12.20
C ALA A 392 -18.77 -2.87 -11.32
N ASP A 393 -19.05 -4.00 -11.95
CA ASP A 393 -19.33 -5.27 -11.27
C ASP A 393 -18.40 -6.35 -11.83
N THR A 394 -17.36 -6.66 -11.07
CA THR A 394 -16.39 -7.70 -11.44
C THR A 394 -16.99 -9.11 -11.35
N ALA A 395 -18.03 -9.32 -10.56
CA ALA A 395 -18.70 -10.62 -10.47
C ALA A 395 -19.59 -10.93 -11.69
N ALA A 396 -19.98 -9.89 -12.43
CA ALA A 396 -20.80 -10.04 -13.65
C ALA A 396 -19.97 -10.22 -14.93
N ILE A 397 -18.63 -10.30 -14.84
CA ILE A 397 -17.77 -10.49 -16.02
C ILE A 397 -17.99 -11.88 -16.61
N ASP A 398 -18.42 -11.92 -17.88
CA ASP A 398 -18.45 -13.16 -18.65
C ASP A 398 -17.02 -13.47 -19.18
N TRP A 399 -16.33 -14.35 -18.49
CA TRP A 399 -14.95 -14.77 -18.85
C TRP A 399 -14.87 -15.58 -20.15
N SER A 400 -16.02 -16.00 -20.74
CA SER A 400 -16.04 -16.61 -22.09
C SER A 400 -16.01 -15.57 -23.21
N HIS A 401 -16.29 -14.29 -22.90
CA HIS A 401 -16.17 -13.20 -23.86
C HIS A 401 -14.70 -13.06 -24.33
N PRO A 402 -14.41 -12.99 -25.66
CA PRO A 402 -13.04 -13.03 -26.16
C PRO A 402 -12.09 -11.98 -25.55
N VAL A 403 -12.59 -10.76 -25.30
CA VAL A 403 -11.79 -9.69 -24.67
C VAL A 403 -11.51 -10.01 -23.21
N ALA A 404 -12.53 -10.45 -22.45
CA ALA A 404 -12.38 -10.83 -21.07
C ALA A 404 -11.43 -12.03 -20.89
N ALA A 405 -11.51 -13.02 -21.79
CA ALA A 405 -10.60 -14.17 -21.82
C ALA A 405 -9.13 -13.74 -22.04
N ARG A 406 -8.87 -12.78 -22.94
CA ARG A 406 -7.52 -12.22 -23.15
C ARG A 406 -7.02 -11.49 -21.91
N PHE A 407 -7.86 -10.69 -21.28
CA PHE A 407 -7.53 -10.00 -20.04
C PHE A 407 -7.20 -11.00 -18.92
N LYS A 408 -8.03 -12.04 -18.77
CA LYS A 408 -7.80 -13.11 -17.81
C LYS A 408 -6.48 -13.82 -18.06
N ALA A 409 -6.19 -14.18 -19.32
CA ALA A 409 -4.93 -14.84 -19.70
C ALA A 409 -3.70 -13.98 -19.33
N ALA A 410 -3.78 -12.65 -19.54
CA ALA A 410 -2.72 -11.72 -19.15
C ALA A 410 -2.52 -11.70 -17.63
N MET A 411 -3.61 -11.61 -16.88
CA MET A 411 -3.55 -11.56 -15.43
C MET A 411 -3.16 -12.88 -14.78
N ASP A 412 -3.51 -14.01 -15.39
CA ASP A 412 -3.15 -15.36 -14.92
C ASP A 412 -1.65 -15.67 -15.16
N GLU A 413 -0.96 -14.92 -16.00
CA GLU A 413 0.49 -15.04 -16.18
C GLU A 413 1.21 -13.99 -15.32
N ASP A 414 1.47 -14.34 -14.08
CA ASP A 414 2.24 -13.56 -13.10
C ASP A 414 1.72 -12.12 -12.91
N PHE A 415 0.40 -11.97 -12.85
CA PHE A 415 -0.27 -10.67 -12.74
C PHE A 415 0.18 -9.69 -13.83
N GLY A 416 0.16 -10.10 -15.07
CA GLY A 416 0.66 -9.38 -16.24
C GLY A 416 -0.13 -8.11 -16.58
N THR A 417 -0.07 -7.11 -15.71
CA THR A 417 -0.83 -5.85 -15.83
C THR A 417 -0.53 -5.07 -17.11
N PRO A 418 0.70 -5.05 -17.68
CA PRO A 418 0.92 -4.36 -18.96
C PRO A 418 0.08 -4.92 -20.10
N ASP A 419 0.00 -6.25 -20.20
CA ASP A 419 -0.80 -6.92 -21.24
C ASP A 419 -2.30 -6.76 -20.97
N ALA A 420 -2.72 -6.81 -19.71
CA ALA A 420 -4.08 -6.53 -19.30
C ALA A 420 -4.50 -5.09 -19.66
N VAL A 421 -3.65 -4.10 -19.43
CA VAL A 421 -3.86 -2.69 -19.83
C VAL A 421 -3.94 -2.56 -21.35
N ALA A 422 -3.12 -3.29 -22.12
CA ALA A 422 -3.23 -3.30 -23.59
C ALA A 422 -4.62 -3.79 -24.04
N VAL A 423 -5.17 -4.82 -23.40
CA VAL A 423 -6.55 -5.30 -23.66
C VAL A 423 -7.59 -4.20 -23.38
N LEU A 424 -7.42 -3.41 -22.30
CA LEU A 424 -8.33 -2.28 -22.03
C LEU A 424 -8.28 -1.24 -23.17
N PHE A 425 -7.11 -0.93 -23.72
CA PHE A 425 -7.00 -0.01 -24.87
C PHE A 425 -7.60 -0.56 -26.15
N ASP A 426 -7.48 -1.86 -26.42
CA ASP A 426 -8.16 -2.51 -27.54
C ASP A 426 -9.67 -2.37 -27.40
N LEU A 427 -10.22 -2.66 -26.21
CA LEU A 427 -11.65 -2.54 -25.93
C LEU A 427 -12.13 -1.08 -26.01
N ALA A 428 -11.34 -0.12 -25.50
CA ALA A 428 -11.65 1.31 -25.65
C ALA A 428 -11.67 1.73 -27.13
N SER A 429 -10.79 1.19 -27.96
CA SER A 429 -10.77 1.44 -29.41
C SER A 429 -12.01 0.85 -30.10
N GLU A 430 -12.48 -0.32 -29.66
CA GLU A 430 -13.75 -0.90 -30.11
C GLU A 430 -14.93 -0.05 -29.68
N LEU A 431 -14.98 0.36 -28.40
CA LEU A 431 -16.01 1.22 -27.84
C LEU A 431 -16.13 2.56 -28.59
N ASN A 432 -15.00 3.17 -28.99
CA ASN A 432 -14.99 4.39 -29.81
C ASN A 432 -15.74 4.21 -31.15
N ARG A 433 -15.74 2.98 -31.72
CA ARG A 433 -16.41 2.66 -32.99
C ARG A 433 -17.87 2.22 -32.75
N SER A 434 -18.07 1.31 -31.80
CA SER A 434 -19.38 0.67 -31.57
C SER A 434 -20.35 1.55 -30.78
N ARG A 435 -19.81 2.35 -29.83
CA ARG A 435 -20.59 3.08 -28.80
C ARG A 435 -21.56 2.17 -28.05
N ASN A 436 -21.22 0.91 -27.93
CA ASN A 436 -22.06 -0.10 -27.30
C ASN A 436 -21.94 -0.01 -25.77
N ALA A 437 -23.08 0.05 -25.08
CA ALA A 437 -23.14 0.11 -23.63
C ALA A 437 -22.53 -1.14 -22.94
N ALA A 438 -22.66 -2.33 -23.58
CA ALA A 438 -22.06 -3.55 -23.04
C ALA A 438 -20.52 -3.50 -23.08
N ASP A 439 -19.92 -2.92 -24.15
CA ASP A 439 -18.48 -2.73 -24.23
C ASP A 439 -17.98 -1.75 -23.16
N ALA A 440 -18.73 -0.66 -22.90
CA ALA A 440 -18.41 0.29 -21.85
C ALA A 440 -18.49 -0.35 -20.46
N GLN A 441 -19.51 -1.16 -20.22
CA GLN A 441 -19.68 -1.88 -18.95
C GLN A 441 -18.54 -2.88 -18.74
N LEU A 442 -18.17 -3.64 -19.79
CA LEU A 442 -17.05 -4.58 -19.74
C LEU A 442 -15.72 -3.85 -19.49
N LEU A 443 -15.46 -2.72 -20.18
CA LEU A 443 -14.27 -1.91 -19.99
C LEU A 443 -14.14 -1.45 -18.54
N LYS A 444 -15.24 -0.95 -17.95
CA LYS A 444 -15.27 -0.50 -16.56
C LYS A 444 -15.08 -1.66 -15.57
N ALA A 445 -15.68 -2.83 -15.82
CA ALA A 445 -15.55 -4.01 -14.99
C ALA A 445 -14.12 -4.60 -15.02
N LEU A 446 -13.49 -4.70 -16.20
CA LEU A 446 -12.10 -5.13 -16.34
C LEU A 446 -11.12 -4.11 -15.70
N GLY A 447 -11.39 -2.81 -15.87
CA GLY A 447 -10.64 -1.75 -15.17
C GLY A 447 -10.70 -1.90 -13.66
N ALA A 448 -11.85 -2.25 -13.09
CA ALA A 448 -12.05 -2.47 -11.66
C ALA A 448 -11.19 -3.60 -11.09
N CYS A 449 -10.87 -4.63 -11.90
CA CYS A 449 -9.94 -5.68 -11.49
C CYS A 449 -8.54 -5.11 -11.17
N LEU A 450 -8.19 -3.98 -11.79
CA LEU A 450 -6.94 -3.25 -11.55
C LEU A 450 -7.13 -2.04 -10.61
N GLY A 451 -8.36 -1.79 -10.16
CA GLY A 451 -8.75 -0.60 -9.39
C GLY A 451 -8.74 0.68 -10.22
N LEU A 452 -8.95 0.57 -11.53
CA LEU A 452 -9.01 1.66 -12.50
C LEU A 452 -10.43 1.89 -13.00
N LEU A 453 -10.69 3.05 -13.60
CA LEU A 453 -11.94 3.45 -14.26
C LEU A 453 -13.14 3.47 -13.30
N GLN A 454 -12.88 3.87 -12.04
CA GLN A 454 -13.92 3.89 -11.00
C GLN A 454 -14.66 5.23 -10.93
N ASP A 455 -14.03 6.30 -11.38
CA ASP A 455 -14.64 7.63 -11.39
C ASP A 455 -15.73 7.77 -12.45
N ASP A 456 -16.54 8.82 -12.31
CA ASP A 456 -17.41 9.28 -13.39
C ASP A 456 -16.56 9.86 -14.52
N PRO A 457 -16.80 9.44 -15.79
CA PRO A 457 -15.97 9.89 -16.91
C PRO A 457 -15.93 11.41 -17.09
N GLN A 458 -17.05 12.13 -16.85
CA GLN A 458 -17.06 13.58 -16.99
C GLN A 458 -16.27 14.24 -15.85
N THR A 459 -16.44 13.75 -14.64
CA THR A 459 -15.69 14.24 -13.46
C THR A 459 -14.20 14.09 -13.68
N PHE A 460 -13.73 12.92 -14.17
CA PHE A 460 -12.30 12.69 -14.46
C PHE A 460 -11.79 13.61 -15.58
N LEU A 461 -12.53 13.71 -16.69
CA LEU A 461 -12.13 14.51 -17.84
C LEU A 461 -12.11 16.02 -17.56
N GLN A 462 -12.85 16.46 -16.55
CA GLN A 462 -12.97 17.85 -16.13
C GLN A 462 -12.08 18.21 -14.92
N ALA A 463 -11.40 17.22 -14.33
CA ALA A 463 -10.51 17.45 -13.19
C ALA A 463 -9.34 18.38 -13.54
N GLY A 464 -8.93 19.21 -12.60
CA GLY A 464 -7.79 20.12 -12.76
C GLY A 464 -8.06 21.39 -13.59
N ALA A 465 -9.32 21.69 -13.94
CA ALA A 465 -9.66 22.93 -14.61
C ALA A 465 -9.39 24.15 -13.69
N GLY A 466 -8.73 25.16 -14.23
CA GLY A 466 -8.40 26.40 -13.48
C GLY A 466 -9.60 27.32 -13.21
N LEU A 467 -10.74 27.05 -13.85
CA LEU A 467 -12.00 27.82 -13.69
C LEU A 467 -13.06 26.89 -13.05
N SER A 468 -14.00 27.51 -12.34
CA SER A 468 -15.19 26.82 -11.85
C SER A 468 -16.10 26.36 -13.01
N GLU A 469 -16.85 25.28 -12.82
CA GLU A 469 -17.82 24.80 -13.81
C GLU A 469 -18.82 25.90 -14.21
N ALA A 470 -19.24 26.76 -13.27
CA ALA A 470 -20.16 27.86 -13.55
C ALA A 470 -19.54 28.90 -14.50
N GLU A 471 -18.27 29.26 -14.30
CA GLU A 471 -17.56 30.19 -15.18
C GLU A 471 -17.36 29.62 -16.58
N ILE A 472 -17.00 28.34 -16.66
CA ILE A 472 -16.84 27.64 -17.95
C ILE A 472 -18.18 27.59 -18.68
N ARG A 473 -19.26 27.24 -17.98
CA ARG A 473 -20.62 27.18 -18.56
C ARG A 473 -21.07 28.53 -19.08
N GLN A 474 -20.83 29.63 -18.32
CA GLN A 474 -21.08 30.99 -18.76
C GLN A 474 -20.34 31.33 -20.06
N GLN A 475 -19.08 30.93 -20.18
CA GLN A 475 -18.29 31.14 -21.40
C GLN A 475 -18.80 30.31 -22.58
N ILE A 476 -19.24 29.08 -22.35
CA ILE A 476 -19.87 28.23 -23.37
C ILE A 476 -21.16 28.87 -23.87
N ASP A 477 -22.00 29.39 -23.00
CA ASP A 477 -23.26 30.05 -23.35
C ASP A 477 -23.00 31.36 -24.13
N ALA A 478 -22.02 32.14 -23.71
CA ALA A 478 -21.59 33.35 -24.44
C ALA A 478 -21.10 32.99 -25.86
N ARG A 479 -20.31 31.93 -25.99
CA ARG A 479 -19.85 31.39 -27.30
C ARG A 479 -21.03 30.92 -28.17
N ALA A 480 -21.99 30.25 -27.59
CA ALA A 480 -23.20 29.80 -28.31
C ALA A 480 -24.03 31.01 -28.81
N ALA A 481 -24.20 32.07 -28.00
CA ALA A 481 -24.85 33.31 -28.38
C ALA A 481 -24.08 34.05 -29.53
N ALA A 482 -22.74 34.07 -29.47
CA ALA A 482 -21.90 34.62 -30.55
C ALA A 482 -22.08 33.85 -31.87
N LYS A 483 -22.12 32.51 -31.82
CA LYS A 483 -22.40 31.65 -32.99
C LYS A 483 -23.81 31.93 -33.57
N ALA A 484 -24.83 32.05 -32.72
CA ALA A 484 -26.20 32.31 -33.12
C ALA A 484 -26.34 33.66 -33.83
N SER A 485 -25.59 34.68 -33.37
CA SER A 485 -25.53 36.01 -34.00
C SER A 485 -24.55 36.09 -35.20
N LYS A 486 -23.96 34.94 -35.61
CA LYS A 486 -22.96 34.85 -36.68
C LYS A 486 -21.66 35.61 -36.40
N ASN A 487 -21.40 35.98 -35.15
CA ASN A 487 -20.13 36.57 -34.72
C ASN A 487 -19.10 35.48 -34.45
N TYR A 488 -18.58 34.88 -35.51
CA TYR A 488 -17.63 33.74 -35.42
C TYR A 488 -16.29 34.19 -34.82
N ALA A 489 -15.86 35.43 -35.03
CA ALA A 489 -14.62 35.96 -34.46
C ALA A 489 -14.67 35.97 -32.93
N GLU A 490 -15.80 36.37 -32.33
CA GLU A 490 -15.97 36.32 -30.88
C GLU A 490 -16.10 34.90 -30.35
N ALA A 491 -16.79 34.01 -31.06
CA ALA A 491 -16.89 32.58 -30.70
C ALA A 491 -15.51 31.91 -30.69
N ASP A 492 -14.64 32.23 -31.65
CA ASP A 492 -13.27 31.70 -31.70
C ASP A 492 -12.39 32.34 -30.62
N ARG A 493 -12.54 33.65 -30.34
CA ARG A 493 -11.83 34.30 -29.23
C ARG A 493 -12.12 33.64 -27.89
N ILE A 494 -13.40 33.36 -27.60
CA ILE A 494 -13.80 32.67 -26.37
C ILE A 494 -13.18 31.26 -26.32
N ARG A 495 -13.21 30.51 -27.41
CA ARG A 495 -12.61 29.16 -27.49
C ARG A 495 -11.11 29.19 -27.19
N GLN A 496 -10.39 30.17 -27.79
CA GLN A 496 -8.94 30.31 -27.58
C GLN A 496 -8.63 30.74 -26.12
N ALA A 497 -9.46 31.64 -25.55
CA ALA A 497 -9.28 32.06 -24.18
C ALA A 497 -9.48 30.91 -23.17
N LEU A 498 -10.44 30.04 -23.39
CA LEU A 498 -10.64 28.84 -22.59
C LEU A 498 -9.50 27.84 -22.76
N LEU A 499 -9.05 27.62 -24.00
CA LEU A 499 -7.93 26.72 -24.29
C LEU A 499 -6.63 27.21 -23.63
N ALA A 500 -6.38 28.53 -23.61
CA ALA A 500 -5.24 29.12 -22.93
C ALA A 500 -5.29 28.95 -21.39
N GLN A 501 -6.45 28.63 -20.84
CA GLN A 501 -6.68 28.31 -19.44
C GLN A 501 -6.79 26.80 -19.21
N GLY A 502 -6.34 25.98 -20.17
CA GLY A 502 -6.35 24.54 -20.05
C GLY A 502 -7.73 23.87 -20.24
N ILE A 503 -8.67 24.53 -20.93
CA ILE A 503 -10.03 24.05 -21.14
C ILE A 503 -10.31 23.88 -22.64
N ALA A 504 -10.45 22.64 -23.10
CA ALA A 504 -10.79 22.31 -24.49
C ALA A 504 -12.30 22.11 -24.66
N LEU A 505 -12.90 22.82 -25.60
CA LEU A 505 -14.32 22.68 -25.94
C LEU A 505 -14.53 21.61 -27.04
N LYS A 506 -15.51 20.72 -26.83
CA LYS A 506 -15.97 19.71 -27.79
C LYS A 506 -17.41 20.03 -28.20
N ASP A 507 -17.60 20.38 -29.48
CA ASP A 507 -18.94 20.61 -30.05
C ASP A 507 -19.55 19.28 -30.51
N SER A 508 -20.83 19.06 -30.19
CA SER A 508 -21.63 17.94 -30.64
C SER A 508 -23.02 18.41 -31.12
N PRO A 509 -23.80 17.59 -31.81
CA PRO A 509 -25.17 17.93 -32.17
C PRO A 509 -26.09 18.20 -30.95
N THR A 510 -25.75 17.66 -29.78
CA THR A 510 -26.49 17.82 -28.53
C THR A 510 -26.00 18.98 -27.65
N GLY A 511 -24.93 19.66 -28.04
CA GLY A 511 -24.37 20.78 -27.28
C GLY A 511 -22.83 20.80 -27.25
N THR A 512 -22.29 21.76 -26.53
CA THR A 512 -20.84 21.89 -26.29
C THR A 512 -20.50 21.30 -24.90
N THR A 513 -19.60 20.34 -24.87
CA THR A 513 -18.96 19.83 -23.66
C THR A 513 -17.53 20.35 -23.55
N TRP A 514 -16.89 20.12 -22.44
CA TRP A 514 -15.52 20.56 -22.22
C TRP A 514 -14.72 19.53 -21.42
N GLU A 515 -13.42 19.61 -21.56
CA GLU A 515 -12.47 18.81 -20.78
C GLU A 515 -11.25 19.66 -20.40
N SER A 516 -10.59 19.32 -19.31
CA SER A 516 -9.28 19.83 -18.94
C SER A 516 -8.21 19.31 -19.90
N VAL A 517 -7.24 20.14 -20.30
CA VAL A 517 -6.16 19.76 -21.26
C VAL A 517 -4.90 19.33 -20.52
#